data_40ad2f1b66b2b6ec331f73fbea89a41b
#
_entry.id   40ad2f1b66b2b6ec331f73fbea89a41b
#
_cell.length_a   1.000
_cell.length_b   1.000
_cell.length_c   1.000
_cell.angle_alpha   90.00
_cell.angle_beta   90.00
_cell.angle_gamma   90.00
#
_symmetry.space_group_name_H-M   'P 1'
#
loop_
_entity.id
_entity.type
_entity.pdbx_description
1 polymer ?
#
loop_
_entity_poly.entity_id
_entity_poly.type
_entity_poly.pdbx_seq_one_letter_code
_entity_poly.pdbx_strand_id
1 'polypeptide(L)'
;MDSIAGTYCGVLQTDVETILTLNINGTYLLIQTYKEEQNEQEKLRGTFQVLDGNVLMFIHPSSGDNIFYKVRDDNNIILIDSVGNESEGETARFYVLKKRK
;
A
#
# COMPACT_ATOMS: atom_id res chain seq x y z
N MET A 1 -5.24 13.28 10.64
CA MET A 1 -4.23 12.48 9.92
C MET A 1 -3.80 11.23 10.67
N ASP A 2 -4.05 11.21 11.96
CA ASP A 2 -3.70 10.04 12.74
C ASP A 2 -4.45 8.79 12.31
N SER A 3 -5.59 8.97 11.67
CA SER A 3 -6.43 7.85 11.24
C SER A 3 -5.78 6.99 10.14
N ILE A 4 -4.80 7.51 9.40
CA ILE A 4 -4.14 6.71 8.37
C ILE A 4 -2.87 6.03 8.87
N ALA A 5 -2.30 6.46 9.98
CA ALA A 5 -1.12 5.80 10.54
C ALA A 5 -1.48 4.41 11.06
N GLY A 6 -0.60 3.45 10.85
CA GLY A 6 -0.84 2.08 11.30
C GLY A 6 -0.32 1.06 10.31
N THR A 7 -0.66 -0.19 10.54
CA THR A 7 -0.20 -1.30 9.71
C THR A 7 -1.36 -1.84 8.88
N TYR A 8 -1.15 -1.91 7.58
CA TYR A 8 -2.12 -2.44 6.63
C TYR A 8 -1.57 -3.73 6.04
N CYS A 9 -2.39 -4.72 5.86
CA CYS A 9 -1.96 -6.00 5.30
C CYS A 9 -3.00 -6.60 4.37
N GLY A 10 -2.52 -7.45 3.48
CA GLY A 10 -3.35 -8.14 2.53
C GLY A 10 -2.51 -8.95 1.57
N VAL A 11 -3.17 -9.69 0.70
CA VAL A 11 -2.51 -10.45 -0.36
C VAL A 11 -2.81 -9.75 -1.67
N LEU A 12 -1.78 -9.17 -2.27
CA LEU A 12 -1.90 -8.50 -3.56
C LEU A 12 -1.65 -9.50 -4.67
N GLN A 13 -2.41 -9.39 -5.76
CA GLN A 13 -2.22 -10.23 -6.95
C GLN A 13 -2.24 -11.73 -6.63
N THR A 14 -2.98 -12.14 -5.62
CA THR A 14 -3.19 -13.51 -5.17
C THR A 14 -2.01 -14.22 -4.52
N ASP A 15 -0.78 -13.77 -4.74
CA ASP A 15 0.42 -14.48 -4.26
C ASP A 15 1.46 -13.61 -3.57
N VAL A 16 1.20 -12.30 -3.41
CA VAL A 16 2.13 -11.40 -2.76
C VAL A 16 1.56 -10.94 -1.42
N GLU A 17 2.02 -11.54 -0.32
CA GLU A 17 1.63 -11.08 1.00
C GLU A 17 2.28 -9.74 1.28
N THR A 18 1.48 -8.74 1.58
CA THR A 18 1.94 -7.37 1.72
C THR A 18 1.60 -6.84 3.11
N ILE A 19 2.60 -6.28 3.77
CA ILE A 19 2.43 -5.57 5.03
C ILE A 19 3.00 -4.17 4.84
N LEU A 20 2.16 -3.17 5.01
CA LEU A 20 2.54 -1.77 4.84
C LEU A 20 2.30 -1.04 6.14
N THR A 21 3.35 -0.48 6.73
CA THR A 21 3.24 0.33 7.94
C THR A 21 3.42 1.78 7.58
N LEU A 22 2.44 2.61 7.93
CA LEU A 22 2.49 4.06 7.75
C LEU A 22 2.76 4.72 9.10
N ASN A 23 3.81 5.49 9.15
CA ASN A 23 4.20 6.20 10.37
C ASN A 23 3.71 7.65 10.33
N ILE A 24 3.38 8.15 11.51
CA ILE A 24 2.84 9.51 11.62
C ILE A 24 3.84 10.59 11.17
N ASN A 25 5.12 10.25 11.11
CA ASN A 25 6.15 11.18 10.65
C ASN A 25 6.33 11.22 9.12
N GLY A 26 5.47 10.55 8.36
CA GLY A 26 5.53 10.57 6.91
C GLY A 26 6.44 9.52 6.29
N THR A 27 6.88 8.54 7.06
CA THR A 27 7.68 7.43 6.54
C THR A 27 6.86 6.15 6.46
N TYR A 28 7.29 5.22 5.62
CA TYR A 28 6.62 3.92 5.50
C TYR A 28 7.63 2.78 5.53
N LEU A 29 7.13 1.61 5.91
CA LEU A 29 7.85 0.36 5.78
C LEU A 29 6.95 -0.61 5.02
N LEU A 30 7.42 -1.11 3.90
CA LEU A 30 6.70 -2.07 3.07
C LEU A 30 7.45 -3.40 3.10
N ILE A 31 6.74 -4.47 3.47
CA ILE A 31 7.28 -5.82 3.44
C ILE A 31 6.40 -6.66 2.54
N GLN A 32 6.98 -7.24 1.49
CA GLN A 32 6.27 -8.09 0.56
C GLN A 32 6.91 -9.47 0.53
N THR A 33 6.09 -10.50 0.65
CA THR A 33 6.53 -11.89 0.60
C THR A 33 5.93 -12.54 -0.64
N TYR A 34 6.81 -13.00 -1.53
CA TYR A 34 6.43 -13.59 -2.81
C TYR A 34 6.36 -15.10 -2.66
N LYS A 35 5.15 -15.61 -2.51
CA LYS A 35 4.93 -17.03 -2.23
C LYS A 35 5.40 -17.96 -3.34
N GLU A 36 5.24 -17.53 -4.58
CA GLU A 36 5.67 -18.34 -5.72
C GLU A 36 7.19 -18.39 -5.88
N GLU A 37 7.90 -17.48 -5.24
CA GLU A 37 9.37 -17.43 -5.29
C GLU A 37 9.98 -17.92 -3.98
N GLN A 38 9.49 -19.03 -3.48
CA GLN A 38 10.01 -19.68 -2.27
C GLN A 38 9.91 -18.78 -1.04
N ASN A 39 8.86 -17.97 -0.96
CA ASN A 39 8.65 -17.03 0.13
C ASN A 39 9.76 -15.98 0.25
N GLU A 40 10.34 -15.57 -0.87
CA GLU A 40 11.28 -14.47 -0.87
C GLU A 40 10.62 -13.21 -0.35
N GLN A 41 11.37 -12.46 0.45
CA GLN A 41 10.84 -11.29 1.12
C GLN A 41 11.60 -10.05 0.68
N GLU A 42 10.85 -8.99 0.37
CA GLU A 42 11.41 -7.70 0.03
C GLU A 42 10.97 -6.67 1.06
N LYS A 43 11.90 -5.84 1.52
CA LYS A 43 11.60 -4.77 2.46
C LYS A 43 12.01 -3.44 1.86
N LEU A 44 11.08 -2.50 1.84
CA LEU A 44 11.33 -1.14 1.34
C LEU A 44 10.96 -0.13 2.41
N ARG A 45 11.79 0.89 2.56
CA ARG A 45 11.52 2.02 3.46
C ARG A 45 11.64 3.30 2.67
N GLY A 46 10.75 4.22 2.92
CA GLY A 46 10.78 5.49 2.23
C GLY A 46 9.82 6.48 2.85
N THR A 47 9.43 7.47 2.06
CA THR A 47 8.51 8.50 2.50
C THR A 47 7.22 8.44 1.68
N PHE A 48 6.15 8.95 2.26
CA PHE A 48 4.89 9.06 1.54
C PHE A 48 4.29 10.45 1.79
N GLN A 49 3.38 10.83 0.90
CA GLN A 49 2.64 12.08 1.01
C GLN A 49 1.15 11.80 0.87
N VAL A 50 0.35 12.61 1.53
CA VAL A 50 -1.10 12.54 1.39
C VAL A 50 -1.51 13.64 0.41
N LEU A 51 -2.14 13.22 -0.69
CA LEU A 51 -2.63 14.13 -1.72
C LEU A 51 -4.15 14.21 -1.64
N ASP A 52 -4.70 15.41 -1.72
CA ASP A 52 -6.15 15.64 -1.75
C ASP A 52 -6.93 14.93 -0.63
N GLY A 53 -6.26 14.67 0.49
CA GLY A 53 -6.91 14.11 1.68
C GLY A 53 -7.15 12.61 1.67
N ASN A 54 -7.18 11.97 0.51
CA ASN A 54 -7.48 10.55 0.45
C ASN A 54 -6.62 9.74 -0.53
N VAL A 55 -5.61 10.35 -1.12
CA VAL A 55 -4.66 9.65 -2.00
C VAL A 55 -3.30 9.66 -1.35
N LEU A 56 -2.68 8.48 -1.26
CA LEU A 56 -1.35 8.32 -0.69
C LEU A 56 -0.36 8.10 -1.83
N MET A 57 0.69 8.89 -1.87
CA MET A 57 1.76 8.73 -2.85
C MET A 57 3.02 8.25 -2.14
N PHE A 58 3.47 7.07 -2.53
CA PHE A 58 4.68 6.46 -1.99
C PHE A 58 5.82 6.60 -2.98
N ILE A 59 6.96 7.03 -2.50
CA ILE A 59 8.15 7.21 -3.33
C ILE A 59 9.06 6.01 -3.12
N HIS A 60 9.35 5.30 -4.21
CA HIS A 60 10.23 4.13 -4.14
C HIS A 60 11.67 4.59 -3.85
N PRO A 61 12.34 4.02 -2.85
CA PRO A 61 13.63 4.53 -2.39
C PRO A 61 14.76 4.36 -3.41
N SER A 62 14.65 3.40 -4.32
CA SER A 62 15.73 3.13 -5.30
C SER A 62 15.46 3.77 -6.64
N SER A 63 14.25 3.64 -7.17
CA SER A 63 13.94 4.09 -8.53
C SER A 63 13.36 5.50 -8.60
N GLY A 64 12.82 5.98 -7.47
CA GLY A 64 12.11 7.25 -7.46
C GLY A 64 10.70 7.16 -8.05
N ASP A 65 10.27 5.97 -8.45
CA ASP A 65 8.92 5.78 -8.99
C ASP A 65 7.87 6.02 -7.92
N ASN A 66 6.72 6.51 -8.34
CA ASN A 66 5.61 6.78 -7.43
C ASN A 66 4.58 5.66 -7.50
N ILE A 67 4.12 5.24 -6.32
CA ILE A 67 3.06 4.25 -6.18
C ILE A 67 1.91 4.94 -5.46
N PHE A 68 0.70 4.78 -5.96
CA PHE A 68 -0.47 5.46 -5.41
C PHE A 68 -1.44 4.48 -4.79
N TYR A 69 -1.95 4.85 -3.61
CA TYR A 69 -3.05 4.14 -2.95
C TYR A 69 -4.13 5.16 -2.61
N LYS A 70 -5.37 4.71 -2.66
CA LYS A 70 -6.51 5.54 -2.28
C LYS A 70 -7.07 5.02 -0.95
N VAL A 71 -7.33 5.95 -0.03
CA VAL A 71 -7.98 5.60 1.24
C VAL A 71 -9.48 5.45 0.97
N ARG A 72 -10.00 4.24 1.13
CA ARG A 72 -11.44 3.97 0.92
C ARG A 72 -12.25 4.31 2.15
N ASP A 73 -11.72 3.95 3.32
CA ASP A 73 -12.35 4.24 4.60
C ASP A 73 -11.27 4.17 5.68
N ASP A 74 -11.65 4.21 6.94
CA ASP A 74 -10.69 4.25 8.05
C ASP A 74 -9.82 3.00 8.14
N ASN A 75 -10.21 1.91 7.49
CA ASN A 75 -9.55 0.62 7.65
C ASN A 75 -9.01 0.03 6.34
N ASN A 76 -9.30 0.65 5.20
CA ASN A 76 -8.93 0.06 3.91
C ASN A 76 -8.27 1.07 2.99
N ILE A 77 -7.20 0.62 2.32
CA ILE A 77 -6.61 1.38 1.22
C ILE A 77 -6.56 0.46 -0.01
N ILE A 78 -6.64 1.04 -1.18
CA ILE A 78 -6.61 0.30 -2.43
C ILE A 78 -5.56 0.87 -3.37
N LEU A 79 -4.83 -0.01 -4.04
CA LEU A 79 -3.85 0.38 -5.05
C LEU A 79 -4.57 1.00 -6.25
N ILE A 80 -4.11 2.15 -6.71
CA ILE A 80 -4.64 2.83 -7.90
C ILE A 80 -3.52 3.12 -8.88
N ASP A 81 -3.90 3.46 -10.11
CA ASP A 81 -2.92 3.87 -11.10
C ASP A 81 -2.57 5.36 -10.95
N SER A 82 -1.67 5.86 -11.78
CA SER A 82 -1.16 7.24 -11.67
C SER A 82 -2.22 8.30 -11.98
N VAL A 83 -3.34 7.93 -12.58
CA VAL A 83 -4.45 8.85 -12.86
C VAL A 83 -5.62 8.68 -11.88
N GLY A 84 -5.45 7.83 -10.88
CA GLY A 84 -6.43 7.71 -9.80
C GLY A 84 -7.51 6.65 -10.01
N ASN A 85 -7.36 5.78 -11.01
CA ASN A 85 -8.36 4.75 -11.28
C ASN A 85 -8.12 3.51 -10.43
N GLU A 86 -9.18 3.01 -9.79
CA GLU A 86 -9.16 1.75 -9.05
C GLU A 86 -9.42 0.59 -10.00
N SER A 87 -8.93 -0.58 -9.64
CA SER A 87 -9.31 -1.81 -10.32
C SER A 87 -10.79 -2.06 -10.12
N GLU A 88 -11.49 -2.53 -11.13
CA GLU A 88 -12.93 -2.74 -11.10
C GLU A 88 -13.28 -4.22 -11.01
N GLY A 89 -14.51 -4.48 -10.56
CA GLY A 89 -15.07 -5.82 -10.50
C GLY A 89 -14.41 -6.68 -9.43
N GLU A 90 -14.35 -7.97 -9.69
CA GLU A 90 -13.82 -8.93 -8.73
C GLU A 90 -12.34 -8.77 -8.49
N THR A 91 -11.59 -8.21 -9.46
CA THR A 91 -10.16 -8.03 -9.32
C THR A 91 -9.78 -6.96 -8.31
N ALA A 92 -10.69 -6.04 -7.99
CA ALA A 92 -10.40 -4.98 -7.02
C ALA A 92 -9.95 -5.53 -5.67
N ARG A 93 -10.49 -6.67 -5.24
CA ARG A 93 -10.15 -7.28 -3.95
C ARG A 93 -8.68 -7.70 -3.86
N PHE A 94 -8.00 -7.89 -4.99
CA PHE A 94 -6.58 -8.29 -5.01
C PHE A 94 -5.63 -7.11 -4.81
N TYR A 95 -6.17 -5.90 -4.68
CA TYR A 95 -5.37 -4.68 -4.53
C TYR A 95 -5.71 -3.89 -3.29
N VAL A 96 -6.51 -4.48 -2.39
CA VAL A 96 -6.93 -3.82 -1.16
C VAL A 96 -6.09 -4.29 0.02
N LEU A 97 -5.60 -3.34 0.80
CA LEU A 97 -4.93 -3.62 2.07
C LEU A 97 -5.83 -3.14 3.20
N LYS A 98 -5.97 -3.97 4.23
CA LYS A 98 -6.81 -3.67 5.38
C LYS A 98 -5.95 -3.32 6.58
N LYS A 99 -6.38 -2.31 7.31
CA LYS A 99 -5.67 -1.87 8.50
C LYS A 99 -5.79 -2.92 9.59
N ARG A 100 -4.65 -3.30 10.15
CA ARG A 100 -4.59 -4.23 11.27
C ARG A 100 -4.93 -3.48 12.55
N LYS A 101 -5.75 -4.09 13.37
CA LYS A 101 -6.10 -3.51 14.67
C LYS A 101 -5.15 -3.94 15.75
#